data_6f581d36d27bda112ef2d7ae69f78099
#
_entry.id   6f581d36d27bda112ef2d7ae69f78099
#
_cell.length_a   1.000
_cell.length_b   1.000
_cell.length_c   1.000
_cell.angle_alpha   90.00
_cell.angle_beta   90.00
_cell.angle_gamma   90.00
#
_symmetry.space_group_name_H-M   'P 1'
#
loop_
_entity.id
_entity.type
_entity.pdbx_description
1 polymer ?
#
loop_
_entity_poly.entity_id
_entity_poly.type
_entity_poly.pdbx_seq_one_letter_code
_entity_poly.pdbx_strand_id
1 'polypeptide(L)'
;MLTTKDFEKRANQLFEDCRGRWKRVLQKGLPKGVELNIAPDAILPFTRREFQKWLWDAVGLQVVLCPYCRAPIDVLSLQLDHRTPLRRGGGPELSNLNCICKECNGSKGEFTHEEYSLIVQFMEGPGALFRQRLEGVLRNGGMATMMRFFPRKKDDKPKQPKKVQDSLYFEDLGNF
;
A
#
# COMPACT_ATOMS: atom_id res chain seq x y z
N MET A 1 14.91 20.89 -13.51
CA MET A 1 13.78 21.40 -12.70
C MET A 1 12.51 20.76 -13.21
N LEU A 2 11.63 20.34 -12.31
CA LEU A 2 10.29 19.84 -12.66
C LEU A 2 9.45 20.98 -13.27
N THR A 3 8.70 20.66 -14.31
CA THR A 3 7.83 21.62 -14.98
C THR A 3 6.36 21.27 -14.76
N THR A 4 5.46 22.23 -14.99
CA THR A 4 4.01 21.98 -14.93
C THR A 4 3.59 20.91 -15.94
N LYS A 5 4.25 20.83 -17.10
CA LYS A 5 3.98 19.79 -18.10
C LYS A 5 4.36 18.38 -17.59
N ASP A 6 5.47 18.26 -16.86
CA ASP A 6 5.88 16.97 -16.25
C ASP A 6 4.85 16.54 -15.21
N PHE A 7 4.38 17.49 -14.38
CA PHE A 7 3.32 17.24 -13.42
C PHE A 7 2.03 16.76 -14.09
N GLU A 8 1.53 17.51 -15.09
CA GLU A 8 0.29 17.16 -15.79
C GLU A 8 0.35 15.79 -16.44
N LYS A 9 1.47 15.50 -17.13
CA LYS A 9 1.70 14.19 -17.75
C LYS A 9 1.66 13.07 -16.71
N ARG A 10 2.38 13.25 -15.60
CA ARG A 10 2.43 12.23 -14.54
C ARG A 10 1.11 12.09 -13.81
N ALA A 11 0.43 13.19 -13.51
CA ALA A 11 -0.90 13.17 -12.88
C ALA A 11 -1.92 12.43 -13.75
N ASN A 12 -1.92 12.65 -15.06
CA ASN A 12 -2.77 11.92 -15.99
C ASN A 12 -2.48 10.41 -15.96
N GLN A 13 -1.20 10.03 -15.98
CA GLN A 13 -0.81 8.61 -15.89
C GLN A 13 -1.29 7.98 -14.58
N LEU A 14 -1.06 8.63 -13.45
CA LEU A 14 -1.48 8.14 -12.13
C LEU A 14 -3.01 8.03 -12.02
N PHE A 15 -3.75 8.98 -12.60
CA PHE A 15 -5.21 8.92 -12.66
C PHE A 15 -5.69 7.68 -13.44
N GLU A 16 -5.10 7.42 -14.61
CA GLU A 16 -5.45 6.23 -15.42
C GLU A 16 -5.09 4.94 -14.68
N ASP A 17 -3.97 4.90 -13.96
CA ASP A 17 -3.58 3.75 -13.15
C ASP A 17 -4.60 3.49 -12.03
N CYS A 18 -5.07 4.52 -11.33
CA CYS A 18 -6.14 4.41 -10.32
C CYS A 18 -7.43 3.87 -10.94
N ARG A 19 -7.86 4.45 -12.06
CA ARG A 19 -9.07 4.04 -12.79
C ARG A 19 -8.96 2.57 -13.22
N GLY A 20 -7.83 2.17 -13.79
CA GLY A 20 -7.59 0.81 -14.21
C GLY A 20 -7.56 -0.20 -13.06
N ARG A 21 -6.99 0.17 -11.91
CA ARG A 21 -7.00 -0.67 -10.70
C ARG A 21 -8.43 -0.87 -10.20
N TRP A 22 -9.20 0.20 -10.05
CA TRP A 22 -10.57 0.13 -9.55
C TRP A 22 -11.51 -0.60 -10.51
N LYS A 23 -11.38 -0.35 -11.83
CA LYS A 23 -12.11 -1.12 -12.85
C LYS A 23 -11.91 -2.63 -12.67
N ARG A 24 -10.67 -3.07 -12.41
CA ARG A 24 -10.38 -4.50 -12.16
C ARG A 24 -11.05 -5.03 -10.89
N VAL A 25 -11.16 -4.20 -9.84
CA VAL A 25 -11.87 -4.58 -8.60
C VAL A 25 -13.35 -4.75 -8.88
N LEU A 26 -13.98 -3.80 -9.55
CA LEU A 26 -15.40 -3.86 -9.93
C LEU A 26 -15.68 -5.07 -10.82
N GLN A 27 -14.86 -5.31 -11.85
CA GLN A 27 -15.00 -6.45 -12.75
C GLN A 27 -14.91 -7.80 -12.01
N LYS A 28 -14.03 -7.92 -11.03
CA LYS A 28 -13.90 -9.14 -10.20
C LYS A 28 -15.12 -9.38 -9.30
N GLY A 29 -15.87 -8.34 -8.96
CA GLY A 29 -17.12 -8.44 -8.20
C GLY A 29 -18.31 -8.92 -9.01
N LEU A 30 -18.20 -8.96 -10.34
CA LEU A 30 -19.27 -9.41 -11.25
C LEU A 30 -19.25 -10.93 -11.44
N PRO A 31 -20.41 -11.54 -11.76
CA PRO A 31 -20.46 -12.94 -12.18
C PRO A 31 -19.55 -13.21 -13.39
N LYS A 32 -19.04 -14.44 -13.49
CA LYS A 32 -18.18 -14.85 -14.59
C LYS A 32 -18.90 -14.68 -15.94
N GLY A 33 -18.27 -13.97 -16.88
CA GLY A 33 -18.82 -13.69 -18.20
C GLY A 33 -19.66 -12.42 -18.32
N VAL A 34 -19.90 -11.71 -17.22
CA VAL A 34 -20.54 -10.39 -17.22
C VAL A 34 -19.48 -9.30 -17.35
N GLU A 35 -19.63 -8.43 -18.34
CA GLU A 35 -18.75 -7.26 -18.50
C GLU A 35 -19.24 -6.05 -17.73
N LEU A 36 -18.30 -5.25 -17.23
CA LEU A 36 -18.59 -4.01 -16.54
C LEU A 36 -19.08 -2.96 -17.56
N ASN A 37 -20.37 -2.65 -17.52
CA ASN A 37 -20.98 -1.61 -18.36
C ASN A 37 -21.14 -0.30 -17.55
N ILE A 38 -20.03 0.36 -17.28
CA ILE A 38 -19.99 1.68 -16.60
C ILE A 38 -19.23 2.65 -17.52
N ALA A 39 -19.76 3.86 -17.66
CA ALA A 39 -19.06 4.92 -18.39
C ALA A 39 -17.68 5.17 -17.79
N PRO A 40 -16.63 5.39 -18.60
CA PRO A 40 -15.27 5.55 -18.11
C PRO A 40 -15.12 6.60 -17.01
N ASP A 41 -15.87 7.67 -17.08
CA ASP A 41 -15.83 8.81 -16.15
C ASP A 41 -16.59 8.54 -14.84
N ALA A 42 -17.47 7.53 -14.83
CA ALA A 42 -18.23 7.12 -13.64
C ALA A 42 -17.53 5.99 -12.84
N ILE A 43 -16.37 5.53 -13.29
CA ILE A 43 -15.63 4.44 -12.61
C ILE A 43 -15.06 4.90 -11.27
N LEU A 44 -14.57 6.14 -11.18
CA LEU A 44 -14.04 6.74 -9.95
C LEU A 44 -15.04 7.73 -9.36
N PRO A 45 -15.10 7.91 -8.04
CA PRO A 45 -15.97 8.89 -7.38
C PRO A 45 -15.43 10.32 -7.45
N PHE A 46 -14.43 10.58 -8.27
CA PHE A 46 -13.82 11.89 -8.50
C PHE A 46 -13.40 12.05 -9.97
N THR A 47 -13.38 13.29 -10.41
CA THR A 47 -12.96 13.67 -11.76
C THR A 47 -11.43 13.72 -11.86
N ARG A 48 -10.92 13.72 -13.10
CA ARG A 48 -9.49 13.95 -13.36
C ARG A 48 -9.00 15.29 -12.78
N ARG A 49 -9.82 16.34 -12.86
CA ARG A 49 -9.47 17.67 -12.34
C ARG A 49 -9.36 17.68 -10.82
N GLU A 50 -10.26 17.02 -10.12
CA GLU A 50 -10.21 16.86 -8.66
C GLU A 50 -8.98 16.05 -8.23
N PHE A 51 -8.66 14.98 -8.95
CA PHE A 51 -7.44 14.21 -8.72
C PHE A 51 -6.18 15.06 -8.94
N GLN A 52 -6.09 15.81 -10.03
CA GLN A 52 -4.94 16.67 -10.31
C GLN A 52 -4.79 17.75 -9.23
N LYS A 53 -5.90 18.35 -8.79
CA LYS A 53 -5.88 19.32 -7.68
C LYS A 53 -5.39 18.68 -6.39
N TRP A 54 -5.94 17.52 -6.02
CA TRP A 54 -5.50 16.76 -4.83
C TRP A 54 -4.01 16.43 -4.89
N LEU A 55 -3.52 15.96 -6.03
CA LEU A 55 -2.10 15.62 -6.20
C LEU A 55 -1.21 16.88 -6.15
N TRP A 56 -1.69 17.99 -6.71
CA TRP A 56 -1.00 19.26 -6.65
C TRP A 56 -0.88 19.77 -5.21
N ASP A 57 -1.95 19.71 -4.46
CA ASP A 57 -1.97 20.10 -3.03
C ASP A 57 -1.06 19.18 -2.18
N ALA A 58 -0.94 17.91 -2.55
CA ALA A 58 -0.12 16.92 -1.83
C ALA A 58 1.39 17.05 -2.13
N VAL A 59 1.77 17.29 -3.38
CA VAL A 59 3.17 17.24 -3.84
C VAL A 59 3.55 18.43 -4.72
N GLY A 60 2.71 18.82 -5.68
CA GLY A 60 2.97 19.88 -6.65
C GLY A 60 4.26 19.64 -7.44
N LEU A 61 5.10 20.65 -7.52
CA LEU A 61 6.44 20.62 -8.13
C LEU A 61 7.57 20.49 -7.08
N GLN A 62 7.22 20.20 -5.84
CA GLN A 62 8.16 20.16 -4.73
C GLN A 62 8.62 18.73 -4.45
N VAL A 63 9.73 18.62 -3.74
CA VAL A 63 10.14 17.38 -3.09
C VAL A 63 9.48 17.35 -1.71
N VAL A 64 8.73 16.29 -1.46
CA VAL A 64 8.10 16.02 -0.16
C VAL A 64 8.69 14.77 0.47
N LEU A 65 8.44 14.52 1.74
CA LEU A 65 8.94 13.33 2.42
C LEU A 65 7.92 12.20 2.39
N CYS A 66 8.36 10.99 2.09
CA CYS A 66 7.54 9.81 2.25
C CYS A 66 7.01 9.74 3.70
N PRO A 67 5.68 9.57 3.90
CA PRO A 67 5.09 9.59 5.24
C PRO A 67 5.58 8.44 6.14
N TYR A 68 6.17 7.40 5.56
CA TYR A 68 6.67 6.26 6.33
C TYR A 68 8.17 6.37 6.63
N CYS A 69 9.03 6.33 5.60
CA CYS A 69 10.49 6.25 5.77
C CYS A 69 11.22 7.60 5.66
N ARG A 70 10.49 8.71 5.47
CA ARG A 70 11.03 10.06 5.31
C ARG A 70 11.98 10.24 4.10
N ALA A 71 12.07 9.26 3.20
CA ALA A 71 12.79 9.43 1.95
C ALA A 71 12.17 10.55 1.10
N PRO A 72 12.98 11.39 0.42
CA PRO A 72 12.46 12.42 -0.46
C PRO A 72 11.79 11.80 -1.68
N ILE A 73 10.62 12.31 -2.03
CA ILE A 73 9.85 11.94 -3.22
C ILE A 73 9.33 13.19 -3.92
N ASP A 74 9.23 13.12 -5.21
CA ASP A 74 8.61 14.13 -6.06
C ASP A 74 7.49 13.49 -6.90
N VAL A 75 6.83 14.30 -7.74
CA VAL A 75 5.72 13.82 -8.56
C VAL A 75 6.13 12.71 -9.54
N LEU A 76 7.39 12.64 -9.97
CA LEU A 76 7.87 11.63 -10.92
C LEU A 76 8.21 10.30 -10.23
N SER A 77 8.76 10.37 -9.01
CA SER A 77 9.25 9.22 -8.25
C SER A 77 8.19 8.59 -7.34
N LEU A 78 7.16 9.35 -6.94
CA LEU A 78 6.11 8.85 -6.05
C LEU A 78 5.33 7.68 -6.64
N GLN A 79 4.82 6.85 -5.75
CA GLN A 79 3.81 5.84 -6.02
C GLN A 79 2.51 6.19 -5.30
N LEU A 80 1.38 5.93 -5.95
CA LEU A 80 0.07 5.99 -5.29
C LEU A 80 -0.24 4.67 -4.62
N ASP A 81 -0.53 4.74 -3.35
CA ASP A 81 -0.94 3.62 -2.52
C ASP A 81 -2.32 3.90 -1.91
N HIS A 82 -3.04 2.83 -1.53
CA HIS A 82 -4.28 2.94 -0.80
C HIS A 82 -4.01 2.77 0.70
N ARG A 83 -4.45 3.74 1.51
CA ARG A 83 -4.34 3.67 2.98
C ARG A 83 -4.93 2.37 3.51
N THR A 84 -6.16 2.06 3.11
CA THR A 84 -6.76 0.73 3.26
C THR A 84 -6.69 0.04 1.89
N PRO A 85 -5.97 -1.09 1.77
CA PRO A 85 -5.84 -1.80 0.50
C PRO A 85 -7.19 -2.19 -0.11
N LEU A 86 -7.31 -2.13 -1.44
CA LEU A 86 -8.54 -2.50 -2.15
C LEU A 86 -8.98 -3.94 -1.85
N ARG A 87 -8.03 -4.87 -1.64
CA ARG A 87 -8.32 -6.27 -1.27
C ARG A 87 -8.86 -6.42 0.15
N ARG A 88 -8.69 -5.42 0.99
CA ARG A 88 -9.18 -5.38 2.36
C ARG A 88 -10.43 -4.50 2.51
N GLY A 89 -11.08 -4.18 1.40
CA GLY A 89 -12.31 -3.40 1.37
C GLY A 89 -12.11 -1.89 1.33
N GLY A 90 -10.87 -1.43 1.06
CA GLY A 90 -10.63 -0.01 0.79
C GLY A 90 -11.32 0.42 -0.50
N GLY A 91 -11.81 1.65 -0.54
CA GLY A 91 -12.43 2.25 -1.69
C GLY A 91 -11.46 3.07 -2.55
N PRO A 92 -11.95 3.61 -3.67
CA PRO A 92 -11.15 4.40 -4.61
C PRO A 92 -11.04 5.88 -4.24
N GLU A 93 -11.63 6.33 -3.13
CA GLU A 93 -11.76 7.75 -2.75
C GLU A 93 -10.37 8.40 -2.59
N LEU A 94 -10.26 9.70 -2.89
CA LEU A 94 -9.02 10.47 -2.72
C LEU A 94 -8.51 10.44 -1.27
N SER A 95 -9.42 10.39 -0.29
CA SER A 95 -9.07 10.25 1.14
C SER A 95 -8.37 8.93 1.48
N ASN A 96 -8.60 7.89 0.67
CA ASN A 96 -7.93 6.59 0.81
C ASN A 96 -6.61 6.51 0.03
N LEU A 97 -6.23 7.56 -0.72
CA LEU A 97 -4.96 7.59 -1.45
C LEU A 97 -3.85 8.23 -0.62
N ASN A 98 -2.62 7.79 -0.87
CA ASN A 98 -1.41 8.28 -0.24
C ASN A 98 -0.26 8.32 -1.24
N CYS A 99 0.57 9.37 -1.18
CA CYS A 99 1.79 9.51 -1.96
C CYS A 99 2.97 8.97 -1.16
N ILE A 100 3.60 7.90 -1.63
CA ILE A 100 4.68 7.21 -0.92
C ILE A 100 5.83 6.86 -1.86
N CYS A 101 6.99 6.49 -1.31
CA CYS A 101 8.11 6.00 -2.12
C CYS A 101 7.85 4.57 -2.62
N LYS A 102 8.59 4.16 -3.63
CA LYS A 102 8.48 2.83 -4.24
C LYS A 102 8.78 1.70 -3.25
N GLU A 103 9.77 1.89 -2.40
CA GLU A 103 10.21 0.92 -1.40
C GLU A 103 9.11 0.68 -0.36
N CYS A 104 8.54 1.76 0.20
CA CYS A 104 7.43 1.63 1.14
C CYS A 104 6.18 1.04 0.48
N ASN A 105 5.89 1.39 -0.79
CA ASN A 105 4.77 0.78 -1.51
C ASN A 105 4.93 -0.74 -1.65
N GLY A 106 6.14 -1.20 -1.99
CA GLY A 106 6.46 -2.62 -2.08
C GLY A 106 6.39 -3.33 -0.73
N SER A 107 6.93 -2.71 0.32
CA SER A 107 6.98 -3.29 1.67
C SER A 107 5.64 -3.27 2.38
N LYS A 108 4.83 -2.22 2.19
CA LYS A 108 3.51 -2.10 2.79
C LYS A 108 2.55 -3.18 2.27
N GLY A 109 2.54 -3.44 0.97
CA GLY A 109 1.69 -4.48 0.38
C GLY A 109 0.22 -4.33 0.78
N GLU A 110 -0.32 -5.32 1.50
CA GLU A 110 -1.73 -5.35 1.94
C GLU A 110 -1.95 -4.88 3.39
N PHE A 111 -0.93 -4.31 4.06
CA PHE A 111 -1.14 -3.65 5.36
C PHE A 111 -1.94 -2.36 5.19
N THR A 112 -2.76 -2.01 6.17
CA THR A 112 -3.35 -0.67 6.24
C THR A 112 -2.28 0.37 6.56
N HIS A 113 -2.63 1.64 6.39
CA HIS A 113 -1.75 2.74 6.77
C HIS A 113 -1.33 2.68 8.24
N GLU A 114 -2.27 2.38 9.10
CA GLU A 114 -2.08 2.30 10.55
C GLU A 114 -1.16 1.13 10.92
N GLU A 115 -1.45 -0.06 10.37
CA GLU A 115 -0.64 -1.26 10.60
C GLU A 115 0.81 -1.07 10.12
N TYR A 116 0.99 -0.52 8.91
CA TYR A 116 2.32 -0.31 8.36
C TYR A 116 3.08 0.80 9.10
N SER A 117 2.37 1.85 9.55
CA SER A 117 2.98 2.90 10.37
C SER A 117 3.52 2.36 11.70
N LEU A 118 2.78 1.45 12.35
CA LEU A 118 3.25 0.77 13.57
C LEU A 118 4.49 -0.10 13.30
N ILE A 119 4.51 -0.83 12.17
CA ILE A 119 5.68 -1.62 11.77
C ILE A 119 6.90 -0.73 11.57
N VAL A 120 6.75 0.40 10.87
CA VAL A 120 7.85 1.34 10.63
C VAL A 120 8.34 1.95 11.94
N GLN A 121 7.44 2.40 12.82
CA GLN A 121 7.80 2.94 14.13
C GLN A 121 8.56 1.91 14.98
N PHE A 122 8.12 0.66 14.94
CA PHE A 122 8.80 -0.42 15.63
C PHE A 122 10.20 -0.70 15.05
N MET A 123 10.35 -0.63 13.72
CA MET A 123 11.63 -0.79 13.05
C MET A 123 12.60 0.36 13.32
N GLU A 124 12.10 1.56 13.56
CA GLU A 124 12.92 2.75 13.91
C GLU A 124 13.30 2.80 15.39
N GLY A 125 12.65 1.99 16.25
CA GLY A 125 12.91 1.91 17.68
C GLY A 125 14.27 1.29 18.04
N PRO A 126 14.66 1.30 19.34
CA PRO A 126 15.92 0.74 19.82
C PRO A 126 15.94 -0.78 19.59
N GLY A 127 16.83 -1.26 18.77
CA GLY A 127 16.97 -2.69 18.48
C GLY A 127 17.42 -2.99 17.05
N ALA A 128 18.64 -2.56 16.67
CA ALA A 128 19.17 -2.75 15.30
C ALA A 128 19.16 -4.25 14.87
N LEU A 129 19.40 -5.18 15.79
CA LEU A 129 19.39 -6.61 15.49
C LEU A 129 17.98 -7.12 15.20
N PHE A 130 17.00 -6.62 15.95
CA PHE A 130 15.59 -6.97 15.72
C PHE A 130 15.11 -6.42 14.38
N ARG A 131 15.46 -5.16 14.04
CA ARG A 131 15.18 -4.57 12.73
C ARG A 131 15.71 -5.43 11.60
N GLN A 132 16.98 -5.84 11.67
CA GLN A 132 17.63 -6.64 10.64
C GLN A 132 16.96 -8.02 10.46
N ARG A 133 16.56 -8.67 11.55
CA ARG A 133 15.80 -9.92 11.50
C ARG A 133 14.42 -9.73 10.88
N LEU A 134 13.69 -8.69 11.29
CA LEU A 134 12.36 -8.39 10.75
C LEU A 134 12.43 -8.03 9.27
N GLU A 135 13.40 -7.21 8.85
CA GLU A 135 13.63 -6.92 7.42
C GLU A 135 13.90 -8.19 6.61
N GLY A 136 14.71 -9.10 7.14
CA GLY A 136 14.95 -10.40 6.50
C GLY A 136 13.67 -11.20 6.32
N VAL A 137 12.84 -11.27 7.35
CA VAL A 137 11.54 -11.96 7.31
C VAL A 137 10.59 -11.29 6.30
N LEU A 138 10.52 -9.96 6.29
CA LEU A 138 9.66 -9.21 5.37
C LEU A 138 10.12 -9.35 3.90
N ARG A 139 11.43 -9.22 3.63
CA ARG A 139 12.00 -9.37 2.29
C ARG A 139 11.85 -10.79 1.73
N ASN A 140 11.94 -11.82 2.59
CA ASN A 140 11.81 -13.23 2.21
C ASN A 140 10.35 -13.73 2.16
N GLY A 141 9.38 -12.84 1.97
CA GLY A 141 7.97 -13.20 1.87
C GLY A 141 7.28 -13.39 3.22
N GLY A 142 7.92 -12.99 4.33
CA GLY A 142 7.32 -12.98 5.66
C GLY A 142 6.04 -12.17 5.76
N MET A 143 5.90 -11.14 4.91
CA MET A 143 4.63 -10.44 4.69
C MET A 143 3.50 -11.41 4.33
N ALA A 144 3.73 -12.32 3.38
CA ALA A 144 2.75 -13.35 3.00
C ALA A 144 2.47 -14.32 4.16
N THR A 145 3.48 -14.58 5.00
CA THR A 145 3.33 -15.42 6.20
C THR A 145 2.57 -14.69 7.30
N MET A 146 2.90 -13.44 7.58
CA MET A 146 2.17 -12.61 8.56
C MET A 146 0.71 -12.38 8.15
N MET A 147 0.44 -12.19 6.86
CA MET A 147 -0.93 -12.05 6.34
C MET A 147 -1.80 -13.31 6.55
N ARG A 148 -1.19 -14.49 6.80
CA ARG A 148 -1.95 -15.70 7.16
C ARG A 148 -2.50 -15.66 8.59
N PHE A 149 -1.96 -14.83 9.47
CA PHE A 149 -2.45 -14.64 10.84
C PHE A 149 -3.55 -13.58 10.95
N PHE A 150 -3.74 -12.74 9.92
CA PHE A 150 -4.87 -11.83 9.89
C PHE A 150 -6.12 -12.58 9.39
N PRO A 151 -7.26 -12.48 10.10
CA PRO A 151 -8.46 -13.21 9.72
C PRO A 151 -8.91 -12.80 8.32
N ARG A 152 -8.73 -13.71 7.36
CA ARG A 152 -9.44 -13.61 6.08
C ARG A 152 -10.93 -13.74 6.35
N LYS A 153 -11.76 -13.07 5.56
CA LYS A 153 -13.22 -13.24 5.62
C LYS A 153 -13.56 -14.74 5.63
N LYS A 154 -14.58 -15.11 6.40
CA LYS A 154 -15.00 -16.46 6.86
C LYS A 154 -15.02 -17.65 5.88
N ASP A 155 -14.66 -17.45 4.61
CA ASP A 155 -14.82 -18.48 3.57
C ASP A 155 -13.55 -19.27 3.24
N ASP A 156 -12.39 -18.89 3.81
CA ASP A 156 -11.15 -19.62 3.65
C ASP A 156 -10.78 -20.36 4.96
N LYS A 157 -11.09 -21.66 5.05
CA LYS A 157 -10.58 -22.50 6.13
C LYS A 157 -9.05 -22.45 6.15
N PRO A 158 -8.41 -22.02 7.24
CA PRO A 158 -6.96 -21.98 7.33
C PRO A 158 -6.42 -23.42 7.22
N LYS A 159 -5.55 -23.67 6.25
CA LYS A 159 -4.70 -24.87 6.29
C LYS A 159 -3.84 -24.74 7.56
N GLN A 160 -3.93 -25.73 8.45
CA GLN A 160 -3.15 -25.74 9.69
C GLN A 160 -1.67 -25.50 9.37
N PRO A 161 -0.98 -24.58 10.04
CA PRO A 161 0.45 -24.40 9.86
C PRO A 161 1.15 -25.70 10.23
N LYS A 162 2.05 -26.19 9.36
CA LYS A 162 2.99 -27.22 9.76
C LYS A 162 3.72 -26.72 11.00
N LYS A 163 3.73 -27.52 12.07
CA LYS A 163 4.43 -27.20 13.32
C LYS A 163 5.85 -26.71 12.99
N VAL A 164 6.08 -25.41 13.15
CA VAL A 164 7.42 -24.87 13.26
C VAL A 164 7.89 -25.30 14.63
N GLN A 165 9.03 -25.98 14.72
CA GLN A 165 9.61 -26.37 15.99
C GLN A 165 9.84 -25.15 16.87
N ASP A 166 9.11 -25.11 17.98
CA ASP A 166 9.09 -24.04 18.99
C ASP A 166 10.36 -24.03 19.84
N SER A 167 11.55 -23.87 19.28
CA SER A 167 12.74 -23.93 20.13
C SER A 167 13.69 -22.72 20.06
N LEU A 168 13.38 -21.66 19.35
CA LEU A 168 14.42 -20.62 19.18
C LEU A 168 13.99 -19.15 19.43
N TYR A 169 12.76 -18.89 19.89
CA TYR A 169 12.29 -17.48 19.88
C TYR A 169 11.95 -16.85 21.23
N PHE A 170 11.97 -17.61 22.35
CA PHE A 170 11.55 -17.07 23.65
C PHE A 170 12.58 -17.15 24.78
N GLU A 171 13.69 -17.89 24.62
CA GLU A 171 14.68 -18.02 25.72
C GLU A 171 15.64 -16.81 25.82
N ASP A 172 15.80 -16.02 24.78
CA ASP A 172 16.75 -14.87 24.78
C ASP A 172 16.14 -13.52 25.17
N LEU A 173 14.86 -13.44 25.52
CA LEU A 173 14.21 -12.18 25.93
C LEU A 173 14.06 -12.04 27.47
N GLY A 174 14.64 -12.96 28.23
CA GLY A 174 14.46 -13.02 29.70
C GLY A 174 15.45 -12.22 30.54
N ASN A 175 16.36 -11.46 29.98
CA ASN A 175 17.33 -10.66 30.76
C ASN A 175 17.56 -9.28 30.12
N PHE A 176 16.59 -8.39 30.28
CA PHE A 176 16.83 -6.94 30.29
C PHE A 176 15.90 -6.29 31.30
#